data_9b09b4bf2fe50d2e204620ce67578b21
#
_entry.id   9b09b4bf2fe50d2e204620ce67578b21
#
_cell.length_a   1.000
_cell.length_b   1.000
_cell.length_c   1.000
_cell.angle_alpha   90.00
_cell.angle_beta   90.00
_cell.angle_gamma   90.00
#
_symmetry.space_group_name_H-M   'P 1'
#
loop_
_entity.id
_entity.type
_entity.pdbx_description
1 polymer ?
#
loop_
_entity_poly.entity_id
_entity_poly.type
_entity_poly.pdbx_seq_one_letter_code
_entity_poly.pdbx_strand_id
1 'polypeptide(L)'
;VTGTILEAVLAFMSSSDIKGIRDAVLTAVLISLPQAFFLAVLTAILLDKVDFMRNIRNLLLPVISYAALLNILRYCGINENVAFAVSIFVMFLLMLFLYKNASLKGVLRTLECVILSLFASFLLERSYMLPFFFLSPGAYHKLRTSVFLEFFILLPGRIFELSLVHFLLTRGLHLPKIFKSGKHS
;
A
#
# COMPACT_ATOMS: atom_id res chain seq x y z
N VAL A 1 4.63 35.61 30.85
CA VAL A 1 4.96 35.47 29.42
C VAL A 1 5.17 33.99 29.05
N THR A 2 5.66 33.14 29.93
CA THR A 2 5.88 31.70 29.69
C THR A 2 4.57 30.88 29.70
N GLY A 3 3.51 31.33 30.40
CA GLY A 3 2.22 30.66 30.44
C GLY A 3 1.46 30.71 29.10
N THR A 4 1.54 31.82 28.41
CA THR A 4 0.82 32.06 27.14
C THR A 4 1.33 31.22 25.98
N ILE A 5 2.62 30.86 25.95
CA ILE A 5 3.19 30.00 24.90
C ILE A 5 2.75 28.55 25.13
N LEU A 6 2.76 28.09 26.38
CA LEU A 6 2.33 26.73 26.73
C LEU A 6 0.84 26.55 26.48
N GLU A 7 0.01 27.54 26.83
CA GLU A 7 -1.43 27.54 26.56
C GLU A 7 -1.73 27.59 25.06
N ALA A 8 -0.95 28.34 24.28
CA ALA A 8 -1.07 28.36 22.82
C ALA A 8 -0.67 27.04 22.18
N VAL A 9 0.38 26.38 22.69
CA VAL A 9 0.79 25.04 22.24
C VAL A 9 -0.26 23.98 22.64
N LEU A 10 -0.81 24.07 23.84
CA LEU A 10 -1.88 23.17 24.29
C LEU A 10 -3.20 23.42 23.57
N ALA A 11 -3.52 24.68 23.25
CA ALA A 11 -4.69 25.02 22.44
C ALA A 11 -4.52 24.60 20.97
N PHE A 12 -3.28 24.64 20.42
CA PHE A 12 -2.95 24.12 19.11
C PHE A 12 -3.04 22.59 19.04
N MET A 13 -2.70 21.92 20.15
CA MET A 13 -2.91 20.48 20.33
C MET A 13 -4.31 20.21 20.90
N SER A 14 -5.34 20.70 20.20
CA SER A 14 -6.72 20.41 20.59
C SER A 14 -6.97 18.89 20.64
N SER A 15 -7.92 18.44 21.44
CA SER A 15 -8.25 17.01 21.51
C SER A 15 -8.66 16.42 20.17
N SER A 16 -9.17 17.25 19.25
CA SER A 16 -9.49 16.90 17.87
C SER A 16 -8.25 16.60 17.04
N ASP A 17 -7.15 17.38 17.20
CA ASP A 17 -5.92 17.19 16.44
C ASP A 17 -5.18 15.92 16.88
N ILE A 18 -5.16 15.64 18.19
CA ILE A 18 -4.59 14.40 18.75
C ILE A 18 -5.36 13.18 18.22
N LYS A 19 -6.70 13.26 18.18
CA LYS A 19 -7.53 12.20 17.63
C LYS A 19 -7.24 12.00 16.13
N GLY A 20 -7.14 13.07 15.37
CA GLY A 20 -6.80 13.02 13.94
C GLY A 20 -5.45 12.38 13.66
N ILE A 21 -4.41 12.76 14.43
CA ILE A 21 -3.07 12.16 14.31
C ILE A 21 -3.11 10.68 14.69
N ARG A 22 -3.77 10.33 15.79
CA ARG A 22 -3.92 8.93 16.22
C ARG A 22 -4.59 8.07 15.15
N ASP A 23 -5.69 8.56 14.59
CA ASP A 23 -6.45 7.85 13.57
C ASP A 23 -5.64 7.73 12.26
N ALA A 24 -4.86 8.76 11.89
CA ALA A 24 -3.92 8.70 10.76
C ALA A 24 -2.82 7.65 10.97
N VAL A 25 -2.23 7.58 12.17
CA VAL A 25 -1.21 6.58 12.51
C VAL A 25 -1.79 5.18 12.50
N LEU A 26 -2.98 4.98 13.09
CA LEU A 26 -3.66 3.68 13.08
C LEU A 26 -4.01 3.26 11.65
N THR A 27 -4.49 4.15 10.81
CA THR A 27 -4.76 3.87 9.39
C THR A 27 -3.47 3.50 8.66
N ALA A 28 -2.37 4.21 8.91
CA ALA A 28 -1.08 3.88 8.33
C ALA A 28 -0.62 2.46 8.68
N VAL A 29 -0.71 2.11 9.97
CA VAL A 29 -0.20 0.82 10.47
C VAL A 29 -1.13 -0.34 10.12
N LEU A 30 -2.44 -0.18 10.30
CA LEU A 30 -3.40 -1.28 10.19
C LEU A 30 -3.89 -1.50 8.76
N ILE A 31 -3.93 -0.46 7.94
CA ILE A 31 -4.52 -0.52 6.58
C ILE A 31 -3.45 -0.33 5.52
N SER A 32 -2.71 0.79 5.55
CA SER A 32 -1.81 1.15 4.46
C SER A 32 -0.53 0.33 4.41
N LEU A 33 0.07 -0.04 5.56
CA LEU A 33 1.27 -0.87 5.60
C LEU A 33 1.03 -2.29 5.06
N PRO A 34 -0.01 -3.04 5.46
CA PRO A 34 -0.31 -4.35 4.87
C PRO A 34 -0.54 -4.28 3.36
N GLN A 35 -1.27 -3.27 2.88
CA GLN A 35 -1.50 -3.05 1.45
C GLN A 35 -0.20 -2.78 0.70
N ALA A 36 0.62 -1.86 1.22
CA ALA A 36 1.91 -1.53 0.64
C ALA A 36 2.85 -2.75 0.59
N PHE A 37 2.84 -3.55 1.64
CA PHE A 37 3.61 -4.78 1.71
C PHE A 37 3.18 -5.77 0.63
N PHE A 38 1.88 -6.02 0.48
CA PHE A 38 1.36 -6.88 -0.57
C PHE A 38 1.77 -6.39 -1.96
N LEU A 39 1.59 -5.10 -2.26
CA LEU A 39 1.96 -4.50 -3.54
C LEU A 39 3.47 -4.64 -3.82
N ALA A 40 4.31 -4.35 -2.82
CA ALA A 40 5.77 -4.42 -2.97
C ALA A 40 6.24 -5.85 -3.22
N VAL A 41 5.72 -6.82 -2.47
CA VAL A 41 6.07 -8.24 -2.59
C VAL A 41 5.58 -8.80 -3.92
N LEU A 42 4.33 -8.55 -4.29
CA LEU A 42 3.78 -9.03 -5.55
C LEU A 42 4.55 -8.45 -6.75
N THR A 43 4.87 -7.15 -6.72
CA THR A 43 5.68 -6.51 -7.76
C THR A 43 7.08 -7.16 -7.85
N ALA A 44 7.71 -7.46 -6.73
CA ALA A 44 9.02 -8.11 -6.72
C ALA A 44 8.97 -9.55 -7.26
N ILE A 45 7.90 -10.30 -6.97
CA ILE A 45 7.65 -11.64 -7.54
C ILE A 45 7.48 -11.53 -9.06
N LEU A 46 6.66 -10.59 -9.55
CA LEU A 46 6.42 -10.37 -10.97
C LEU A 46 7.69 -9.94 -11.71
N LEU A 47 8.58 -9.21 -11.06
CA LEU A 47 9.88 -8.81 -11.60
C LEU A 47 10.95 -9.91 -11.56
N ASP A 48 10.66 -11.07 -10.95
CA ASP A 48 11.64 -12.13 -10.70
C ASP A 48 12.84 -11.64 -9.85
N LYS A 49 12.54 -10.80 -8.86
CA LYS A 49 13.51 -10.16 -7.95
C LYS A 49 13.34 -10.62 -6.49
N VAL A 50 12.90 -11.87 -6.30
CA VAL A 50 12.63 -12.43 -4.96
C VAL A 50 13.89 -12.43 -4.08
N ASP A 51 15.06 -12.71 -4.65
CA ASP A 51 16.31 -12.68 -3.90
C ASP A 51 16.65 -11.31 -3.33
N PHE A 52 16.21 -10.25 -3.99
CA PHE A 52 16.39 -8.87 -3.51
C PHE A 52 15.55 -8.58 -2.27
N MET A 53 14.43 -9.28 -2.11
CA MET A 53 13.55 -9.16 -0.94
C MET A 53 14.14 -9.81 0.32
N ARG A 54 15.13 -10.70 0.20
CA ARG A 54 15.83 -11.26 1.35
C ARG A 54 16.51 -10.18 2.19
N ASN A 55 16.86 -9.04 1.57
CA ASN A 55 17.26 -7.87 2.34
C ASN A 55 16.02 -7.08 2.74
N ILE A 56 15.62 -7.23 4.01
CA ILE A 56 14.42 -6.60 4.58
C ILE A 56 14.38 -5.07 4.38
N ARG A 57 15.53 -4.41 4.34
CA ARG A 57 15.61 -2.96 4.09
C ARG A 57 15.07 -2.58 2.72
N ASN A 58 15.35 -3.38 1.70
CA ASN A 58 14.91 -3.14 0.34
C ASN A 58 13.39 -3.29 0.18
N LEU A 59 12.77 -4.12 1.02
CA LEU A 59 11.32 -4.28 1.06
C LEU A 59 10.66 -3.19 1.91
N LEU A 60 11.20 -2.93 3.10
CA LEU A 60 10.60 -1.98 4.03
C LEU A 60 10.63 -0.54 3.52
N LEU A 61 11.67 -0.13 2.79
CA LEU A 61 11.78 1.24 2.32
C LEU A 61 10.61 1.67 1.43
N PRO A 62 10.26 0.97 0.33
CA PRO A 62 9.10 1.33 -0.48
C PRO A 62 7.77 1.18 0.27
N VAL A 63 7.65 0.19 1.15
CA VAL A 63 6.43 -0.07 1.94
C VAL A 63 6.16 1.08 2.92
N ILE A 64 7.17 1.45 3.72
CA ILE A 64 7.04 2.53 4.70
C ILE A 64 6.84 3.87 3.99
N SER A 65 7.59 4.13 2.91
CA SER A 65 7.46 5.39 2.15
C SER A 65 6.06 5.54 1.56
N TYR A 66 5.49 4.48 0.98
CA TYR A 66 4.13 4.50 0.47
C TYR A 66 3.12 4.79 1.59
N ALA A 67 3.16 4.01 2.68
CA ALA A 67 2.20 4.13 3.76
C ALA A 67 2.29 5.49 4.47
N ALA A 68 3.50 5.97 4.74
CA ALA A 68 3.72 7.27 5.37
C ALA A 68 3.22 8.41 4.47
N LEU A 69 3.64 8.42 3.19
CA LEU A 69 3.28 9.47 2.26
C LEU A 69 1.76 9.54 2.03
N LEU A 70 1.12 8.39 1.81
CA LEU A 70 -0.33 8.31 1.62
C LEU A 70 -1.09 8.94 2.80
N ASN A 71 -0.71 8.61 4.03
CA ASN A 71 -1.41 9.09 5.21
C ASN A 71 -1.07 10.55 5.55
N ILE A 72 0.18 11.00 5.31
CA ILE A 72 0.55 12.41 5.44
C ILE A 72 -0.26 13.27 4.45
N LEU A 73 -0.32 12.88 3.19
CA LEU A 73 -1.06 13.62 2.17
C LEU A 73 -2.57 13.69 2.49
N ARG A 74 -3.16 12.58 2.96
CA ARG A 74 -4.54 12.55 3.42
C ARG A 74 -4.77 13.45 4.63
N TYR A 75 -3.86 13.43 5.60
CA TYR A 75 -3.92 14.29 6.78
C TYR A 75 -3.84 15.77 6.41
N CYS A 76 -3.04 16.13 5.40
CA CYS A 76 -2.96 17.48 4.83
C CYS A 76 -4.20 17.88 4.00
N GLY A 77 -5.23 17.04 3.92
CA GLY A 77 -6.47 17.33 3.18
C GLY A 77 -6.35 17.19 1.66
N ILE A 78 -5.29 16.55 1.16
CA ILE A 78 -5.14 16.26 -0.26
C ILE A 78 -6.15 15.20 -0.67
N ASN A 79 -6.76 15.38 -1.85
CA ASN A 79 -7.72 14.44 -2.40
C ASN A 79 -7.15 13.00 -2.39
N GLU A 80 -7.97 12.04 -1.95
CA GLU A 80 -7.57 10.65 -1.75
C GLU A 80 -6.95 10.00 -3.00
N ASN A 81 -7.52 10.27 -4.18
CA ASN A 81 -7.01 9.73 -5.44
C ASN A 81 -5.63 10.31 -5.80
N VAL A 82 -5.43 11.60 -5.52
CA VAL A 82 -4.13 12.26 -5.75
C VAL A 82 -3.09 11.74 -4.76
N ALA A 83 -3.44 11.65 -3.48
CA ALA A 83 -2.55 11.10 -2.45
C ALA A 83 -2.13 9.66 -2.79
N PHE A 84 -3.07 8.83 -3.24
CA PHE A 84 -2.83 7.46 -3.69
C PHE A 84 -1.90 7.42 -4.91
N ALA A 85 -2.18 8.20 -5.96
CA ALA A 85 -1.37 8.24 -7.18
C ALA A 85 0.08 8.68 -6.89
N VAL A 86 0.26 9.73 -6.08
CA VAL A 86 1.59 10.22 -5.69
C VAL A 86 2.35 9.15 -4.88
N SER A 87 1.68 8.48 -3.95
CA SER A 87 2.31 7.45 -3.11
C SER A 87 2.76 6.24 -3.93
N ILE A 88 1.94 5.81 -4.90
CA ILE A 88 2.32 4.74 -5.85
C ILE A 88 3.48 5.17 -6.72
N PHE A 89 3.47 6.40 -7.22
CA PHE A 89 4.54 6.91 -8.06
C PHE A 89 5.89 6.92 -7.30
N VAL A 90 5.89 7.37 -6.04
CA VAL A 90 7.10 7.32 -5.19
C VAL A 90 7.54 5.88 -4.93
N MET A 91 6.61 4.97 -4.63
CA MET A 91 6.92 3.55 -4.48
C MET A 91 7.54 2.96 -5.76
N PHE A 92 7.00 3.28 -6.93
CA PHE A 92 7.53 2.88 -8.22
C PHE A 92 8.96 3.40 -8.45
N LEU A 93 9.22 4.67 -8.18
CA LEU A 93 10.57 5.26 -8.29
C LEU A 93 11.57 4.57 -7.35
N LEU A 94 11.18 4.31 -6.11
CA LEU A 94 12.01 3.59 -5.15
C LEU A 94 12.32 2.17 -5.63
N MET A 95 11.35 1.47 -6.17
CA MET A 95 11.56 0.13 -6.74
C MET A 95 12.49 0.16 -7.95
N LEU A 96 12.35 1.14 -8.86
CA LEU A 96 13.29 1.32 -9.97
C LEU A 96 14.72 1.51 -9.48
N PHE A 97 14.90 2.37 -8.51
CA PHE A 97 16.20 2.66 -7.93
C PHE A 97 16.81 1.43 -7.25
N LEU A 98 16.03 0.78 -6.38
CA LEU A 98 16.46 -0.36 -5.61
C LEU A 98 16.79 -1.58 -6.50
N TYR A 99 15.96 -1.83 -7.52
CA TYR A 99 16.18 -2.97 -8.42
C TYR A 99 17.18 -2.69 -9.55
N LYS A 100 17.76 -1.47 -9.56
CA LYS A 100 18.73 -1.02 -10.58
C LYS A 100 18.22 -1.23 -12.01
N ASN A 101 16.92 -1.05 -12.21
CA ASN A 101 16.24 -1.23 -13.49
C ASN A 101 16.18 0.10 -14.28
N ALA A 102 17.28 0.83 -14.37
CA ALA A 102 17.34 2.15 -15.01
C ALA A 102 17.27 2.11 -16.56
N SER A 103 17.31 0.92 -17.18
CA SER A 103 17.12 0.81 -18.63
C SER A 103 15.65 1.07 -18.99
N LEU A 104 15.39 1.60 -20.19
CA LEU A 104 14.02 1.85 -20.68
C LEU A 104 13.14 0.59 -20.58
N LYS A 105 13.68 -0.57 -20.98
CA LYS A 105 12.98 -1.86 -20.84
C LYS A 105 12.71 -2.21 -19.36
N GLY A 106 13.67 -1.93 -18.47
CA GLY A 106 13.51 -2.14 -17.05
C GLY A 106 12.44 -1.24 -16.42
N VAL A 107 12.40 0.03 -16.83
CA VAL A 107 11.38 0.99 -16.40
C VAL A 107 9.99 0.54 -16.82
N LEU A 108 9.79 0.21 -18.09
CA LEU A 108 8.51 -0.27 -18.62
C LEU A 108 8.06 -1.55 -17.92
N ARG A 109 8.96 -2.53 -17.75
CA ARG A 109 8.64 -3.78 -17.06
C ARG A 109 8.27 -3.55 -15.60
N THR A 110 8.98 -2.66 -14.89
CA THR A 110 8.63 -2.33 -13.49
C THR A 110 7.27 -1.66 -13.43
N LEU A 111 6.96 -0.76 -14.36
CA LEU A 111 5.65 -0.11 -14.45
C LEU A 111 4.53 -1.13 -14.69
N GLU A 112 4.70 -2.04 -15.64
CA GLU A 112 3.75 -3.13 -15.91
C GLU A 112 3.51 -3.98 -14.65
N CYS A 113 4.57 -4.36 -13.93
CA CYS A 113 4.44 -5.17 -12.72
C CYS A 113 3.73 -4.42 -11.59
N VAL A 114 3.99 -3.12 -11.42
CA VAL A 114 3.29 -2.28 -10.43
C VAL A 114 1.80 -2.17 -10.80
N ILE A 115 1.47 -1.93 -12.05
CA ILE A 115 0.09 -1.84 -12.53
C ILE A 115 -0.64 -3.18 -12.31
N LEU A 116 -0.02 -4.30 -12.66
CA LEU A 116 -0.59 -5.63 -12.44
C LEU A 116 -0.81 -5.92 -10.95
N SER A 117 0.14 -5.54 -10.09
CA SER A 117 0.00 -5.69 -8.64
C SER A 117 -1.16 -4.86 -8.07
N LEU A 118 -1.30 -3.61 -8.56
CA LEU A 118 -2.42 -2.74 -8.21
C LEU A 118 -3.75 -3.33 -8.66
N PHE A 119 -3.81 -3.81 -9.89
CA PHE A 119 -5.01 -4.43 -10.43
C PHE A 119 -5.41 -5.69 -9.65
N ALA A 120 -4.43 -6.54 -9.31
CA ALA A 120 -4.66 -7.71 -8.48
C ALA A 120 -5.19 -7.33 -7.09
N SER A 121 -4.56 -6.34 -6.42
CA SER A 121 -5.03 -5.86 -5.11
C SER A 121 -6.44 -5.29 -5.20
N PHE A 122 -6.73 -4.49 -6.24
CA PHE A 122 -8.06 -3.93 -6.46
C PHE A 122 -9.12 -5.01 -6.68
N LEU A 123 -8.82 -6.02 -7.52
CA LEU A 123 -9.75 -7.14 -7.76
C LEU A 123 -10.02 -7.93 -6.48
N LEU A 124 -8.97 -8.23 -5.72
CA LEU A 124 -9.12 -8.93 -4.44
C LEU A 124 -9.96 -8.10 -3.46
N GLU A 125 -9.64 -6.82 -3.30
CA GLU A 125 -10.39 -5.94 -2.42
C GLU A 125 -11.87 -5.85 -2.82
N ARG A 126 -12.17 -5.71 -4.10
CA ARG A 126 -13.54 -5.67 -4.59
C ARG A 126 -14.28 -6.99 -4.39
N SER A 127 -13.62 -8.11 -4.62
CA SER A 127 -14.24 -9.43 -4.53
C SER A 127 -14.77 -9.74 -3.13
N TYR A 128 -14.06 -9.41 -2.07
CA TYR A 128 -14.56 -9.65 -0.71
C TYR A 128 -15.44 -8.53 -0.16
N MET A 129 -15.36 -7.30 -0.72
CA MET A 129 -16.26 -6.19 -0.35
C MET A 129 -17.63 -6.30 -1.00
N LEU A 130 -17.76 -7.00 -2.11
CA LEU A 130 -19.02 -7.19 -2.85
C LEU A 130 -20.18 -7.64 -1.97
N PRO A 131 -20.05 -8.68 -1.09
CA PRO A 131 -21.13 -9.10 -0.22
C PRO A 131 -21.61 -8.00 0.73
N PHE A 132 -20.72 -7.15 1.22
CA PHE A 132 -21.07 -6.04 2.13
C PHE A 132 -21.88 -4.96 1.42
N PHE A 133 -21.59 -4.68 0.13
CA PHE A 133 -22.38 -3.76 -0.67
C PHE A 133 -23.82 -4.25 -0.89
N PHE A 134 -24.01 -5.54 -1.10
CA PHE A 134 -25.34 -6.11 -1.31
C PHE A 134 -26.14 -6.22 -0.01
N LEU A 135 -25.50 -6.49 1.13
CA LEU A 135 -26.18 -6.68 2.40
C LEU A 135 -26.65 -5.37 3.03
N SER A 136 -25.92 -4.27 2.90
CA SER A 136 -26.33 -2.98 3.46
C SER A 136 -25.53 -1.80 2.87
N PRO A 137 -26.08 -1.13 1.82
CA PRO A 137 -25.39 0.04 1.22
C PRO A 137 -25.13 1.20 2.21
N GLY A 138 -25.99 1.37 3.22
CA GLY A 138 -25.83 2.40 4.26
C GLY A 138 -24.83 2.00 5.37
N ALA A 139 -24.54 0.72 5.56
CA ALA A 139 -23.57 0.26 6.54
C ALA A 139 -22.14 0.60 6.12
N TYR A 140 -21.83 0.57 4.83
CA TYR A 140 -20.50 0.90 4.32
C TYR A 140 -20.02 2.30 4.70
N HIS A 141 -20.90 3.29 4.63
CA HIS A 141 -20.58 4.66 5.07
C HIS A 141 -20.35 4.75 6.59
N LYS A 142 -21.15 4.04 7.38
CA LYS A 142 -20.95 3.99 8.85
C LYS A 142 -19.69 3.22 9.25
N LEU A 143 -19.26 2.24 8.45
CA LEU A 143 -18.07 1.42 8.70
C LEU A 143 -16.77 2.21 8.51
N ARG A 144 -16.74 3.19 7.60
CA ARG A 144 -15.60 4.09 7.41
C ARG A 144 -15.41 5.12 8.53
N THR A 145 -16.33 5.22 9.47
CA THR A 145 -16.21 6.18 10.59
C THR A 145 -15.27 5.73 11.70
N SER A 146 -14.86 4.46 11.70
CA SER A 146 -13.93 3.89 12.68
C SER A 146 -12.83 3.10 11.99
N VAL A 147 -11.57 3.51 12.21
CA VAL A 147 -10.37 2.82 11.67
C VAL A 147 -10.34 1.34 12.07
N PHE A 148 -10.74 1.01 13.30
CA PHE A 148 -10.81 -0.38 13.75
C PHE A 148 -11.85 -1.20 12.99
N LEU A 149 -13.03 -0.62 12.75
CA LEU A 149 -14.10 -1.30 12.03
C LEU A 149 -13.69 -1.54 10.56
N GLU A 150 -13.08 -0.54 9.93
CA GLU A 150 -12.50 -0.67 8.58
C GLU A 150 -11.43 -1.77 8.54
N PHE A 151 -10.53 -1.80 9.53
CA PHE A 151 -9.51 -2.85 9.65
C PHE A 151 -10.12 -4.25 9.75
N PHE A 152 -11.12 -4.47 10.62
CA PHE A 152 -11.75 -5.78 10.78
C PHE A 152 -12.46 -6.25 9.51
N ILE A 153 -13.04 -5.33 8.73
CA ILE A 153 -13.67 -5.66 7.46
C ILE A 153 -12.63 -6.02 6.41
N LEU A 154 -11.51 -5.28 6.38
CA LEU A 154 -10.43 -5.54 5.44
C LEU A 154 -9.59 -6.78 5.81
N LEU A 155 -9.63 -7.21 7.07
CA LEU A 155 -8.80 -8.30 7.61
C LEU A 155 -8.89 -9.61 6.80
N PRO A 156 -10.07 -10.13 6.42
CA PRO A 156 -10.15 -11.36 5.62
C PRO A 156 -9.44 -11.23 4.28
N GLY A 157 -9.58 -10.08 3.62
CA GLY A 157 -8.88 -9.77 2.37
C GLY A 157 -7.36 -9.73 2.56
N ARG A 158 -6.88 -9.12 3.66
CA ARG A 158 -5.45 -9.07 3.98
C ARG A 158 -4.87 -10.44 4.28
N ILE A 159 -5.62 -11.31 4.98
CA ILE A 159 -5.22 -12.71 5.20
C ILE A 159 -5.12 -13.44 3.85
N PHE A 160 -6.07 -13.22 2.95
CA PHE A 160 -6.04 -13.83 1.62
C PHE A 160 -4.85 -13.32 0.77
N GLU A 161 -4.58 -12.02 0.77
CA GLU A 161 -3.42 -11.41 0.11
C GLU A 161 -2.10 -12.01 0.60
N LEU A 162 -1.92 -12.13 1.92
CA LEU A 162 -0.75 -12.74 2.54
C LEU A 162 -0.63 -14.23 2.20
N SER A 163 -1.76 -14.95 2.20
CA SER A 163 -1.80 -16.37 1.82
C SER A 163 -1.42 -16.58 0.36
N LEU A 164 -1.90 -15.69 -0.54
CA LEU A 164 -1.53 -15.71 -1.96
C LEU A 164 -0.02 -15.47 -2.15
N VAL A 165 0.53 -14.47 -1.48
CA VAL A 165 1.97 -14.19 -1.50
C VAL A 165 2.77 -15.39 -1.00
N HIS A 166 2.37 -15.97 0.13
CA HIS A 166 3.01 -17.16 0.68
C HIS A 166 2.96 -18.33 -0.30
N PHE A 167 1.81 -18.58 -0.92
CA PHE A 167 1.63 -19.61 -1.93
C PHE A 167 2.55 -19.39 -3.15
N LEU A 168 2.62 -18.16 -3.68
CA LEU A 168 3.47 -17.82 -4.82
C LEU A 168 4.96 -18.01 -4.48
N LEU A 169 5.38 -17.62 -3.27
CA LEU A 169 6.76 -17.79 -2.81
C LEU A 169 7.14 -19.26 -2.60
N THR A 170 6.24 -20.07 -2.00
CA THR A 170 6.52 -21.48 -1.68
C THR A 170 6.47 -22.38 -2.90
N ARG A 171 5.57 -22.11 -3.84
CA ARG A 171 5.45 -22.90 -5.08
C ARG A 171 6.52 -22.58 -6.10
N GLY A 172 7.35 -21.56 -5.87
CA GLY A 172 8.37 -21.13 -6.83
C GLY A 172 7.77 -20.86 -8.21
N LEU A 173 6.54 -20.37 -8.24
CA LEU A 173 5.88 -19.96 -9.48
C LEU A 173 6.67 -18.79 -10.07
N HIS A 174 7.84 -19.12 -10.63
CA HIS A 174 8.40 -18.30 -11.69
C HIS A 174 7.29 -18.18 -12.74
N LEU A 175 6.69 -17.01 -12.85
CA LEU A 175 5.72 -16.75 -13.90
C LEU A 175 6.30 -17.31 -15.20
N PRO A 176 5.54 -18.14 -15.91
CA PRO A 176 6.06 -18.87 -17.04
C PRO A 176 6.75 -17.90 -17.99
N LYS A 177 7.80 -18.36 -18.65
CA LYS A 177 8.64 -17.66 -19.64
C LYS A 177 7.88 -16.97 -20.79
N ILE A 178 6.58 -16.85 -20.69
CA ILE A 178 5.69 -16.17 -21.66
C ILE A 178 6.16 -14.72 -21.92
N PHE A 179 6.76 -14.07 -20.90
CA PHE A 179 7.37 -12.75 -21.06
C PHE A 179 8.88 -12.77 -21.40
N LYS A 180 9.48 -13.97 -21.53
CA LYS A 180 10.87 -14.12 -22.00
C LYS A 180 11.00 -14.23 -23.53
N SER A 181 9.90 -14.20 -24.26
CA SER A 181 9.88 -14.26 -25.74
C SER A 181 10.28 -12.92 -26.35
N GLY A 182 11.54 -12.55 -26.20
CA GLY A 182 12.13 -11.36 -26.80
C GLY A 182 13.63 -11.49 -27.02
N LYS A 183 14.16 -12.73 -26.97
CA LYS A 183 15.53 -13.05 -27.39
C LYS A 183 15.47 -14.00 -28.58
N HIS A 184 15.19 -13.49 -29.75
CA HIS A 184 15.66 -14.03 -31.00
C HIS A 184 15.89 -12.88 -31.97
N SER A 185 17.12 -12.88 -32.45
CA SER A 185 17.80 -12.09 -33.49
C SER A 185 18.33 -10.74 -33.11
#